data_f26cff5f2b60ead5de74e5c7127410f1
#
_entry.id   f26cff5f2b60ead5de74e5c7127410f1
#
_cell.length_a   1.000
_cell.length_b   1.000
_cell.length_c   1.000
_cell.angle_alpha   90.00
_cell.angle_beta   90.00
_cell.angle_gamma   90.00
#
_symmetry.space_group_name_H-M   'P 1'
#
loop_
_entity.id
_entity.type
_entity.pdbx_description
1 polymer ?
#
loop_
_entity_poly.entity_id
_entity_poly.type
_entity_poly.pdbx_seq_one_letter_code
_entity_poly.pdbx_strand_id
1 'polypeptide(L)'
;LDTVEGVGHFEPLKHYAEVHLMIEPGEPGTGLQFRSNVSENELSRNWQRLILTHLEEKVHKGVLTGAPITDICITVIGGKAHLKHTEGGDFRQATYRAVRQGLKKADAALLEPYYDFVLKVPNENVGRAMTDICAMSGSVNQPENSQEFSVLTGYAPVSTMWNYINTVNKYTHGKGTLTLKFKGYAPCHNSEEVIAEKGYDSELDLRNPTGSVFCAHGSGFNVPWNEVENYMHVKTELNLNNSQPQEEISIKSPQNIQKSKSYDSYATDKEL
;
A
#
# COMPACT_ATOMS: atom_id res chain seq x y z
N LEU A 1 -11.13 -3.99 -6.33
CA LEU A 1 -10.93 -3.49 -4.97
C LEU A 1 -12.08 -2.55 -4.64
N ASP A 2 -12.89 -2.89 -3.65
CA ASP A 2 -14.08 -2.11 -3.31
C ASP A 2 -13.74 -1.10 -2.21
N THR A 3 -14.49 0.01 -2.18
CA THR A 3 -14.47 0.96 -1.07
C THR A 3 -15.07 0.32 0.16
N VAL A 4 -14.39 0.39 1.29
CA VAL A 4 -14.85 -0.18 2.55
C VAL A 4 -14.77 0.85 3.67
N GLU A 5 -15.64 0.69 4.66
CA GLU A 5 -15.54 1.40 5.93
C GLU A 5 -14.78 0.54 6.95
N GLY A 6 -13.72 1.11 7.52
CA GLY A 6 -12.99 0.54 8.64
C GLY A 6 -13.37 1.24 9.93
N VAL A 7 -13.74 0.46 10.95
CA VAL A 7 -14.14 0.95 12.26
C VAL A 7 -13.14 0.50 13.31
N GLY A 8 -12.66 1.44 14.11
CA GLY A 8 -11.78 1.16 15.23
C GLY A 8 -12.30 1.81 16.52
N HIS A 9 -12.41 1.00 17.56
CA HIS A 9 -12.86 1.44 18.87
C HIS A 9 -11.81 1.09 19.93
N PHE A 10 -11.58 2.01 20.87
CA PHE A 10 -10.66 1.78 21.97
C PHE A 10 -11.20 2.39 23.25
N GLU A 11 -11.68 1.51 24.15
CA GLU A 11 -12.36 1.89 25.40
C GLU A 11 -11.92 0.98 26.57
N PRO A 12 -10.63 0.96 26.96
CA PRO A 12 -10.23 0.26 28.17
C PRO A 12 -10.52 1.16 29.40
N LEU A 13 -11.56 0.85 30.18
CA LEU A 13 -11.95 1.56 31.41
C LEU A 13 -12.22 3.07 31.21
N LYS A 14 -11.26 3.91 31.60
CA LYS A 14 -11.38 5.40 31.57
C LYS A 14 -10.89 6.03 30.27
N HIS A 15 -10.70 5.26 29.24
CA HIS A 15 -10.29 5.72 27.92
C HIS A 15 -11.44 5.55 26.92
N TYR A 16 -11.48 6.39 25.88
CA TYR A 16 -12.52 6.30 24.87
C TYR A 16 -12.10 6.97 23.57
N ALA A 17 -12.12 6.25 22.48
CA ALA A 17 -12.08 6.80 21.12
C ALA A 17 -12.74 5.84 20.12
N GLU A 18 -13.46 6.40 19.16
CA GLU A 18 -13.97 5.67 17.99
C GLU A 18 -13.61 6.42 16.72
N VAL A 19 -13.18 5.70 15.70
CA VAL A 19 -12.73 6.24 14.41
C VAL A 19 -13.35 5.43 13.29
N HIS A 20 -13.93 6.12 12.31
CA HIS A 20 -14.48 5.57 11.09
C HIS A 20 -13.66 6.08 9.91
N LEU A 21 -13.16 5.16 9.10
CA LEU A 21 -12.31 5.43 7.94
C LEU A 21 -12.94 4.84 6.68
N MET A 22 -13.07 5.64 5.64
CA MET A 22 -13.30 5.14 4.29
C MET A 22 -11.96 4.79 3.67
N ILE A 23 -11.81 3.56 3.22
CA ILE A 23 -10.60 3.04 2.59
C ILE A 23 -10.93 2.72 1.14
N GLU A 24 -10.23 3.36 0.22
CA GLU A 24 -10.47 3.29 -1.22
C GLU A 24 -9.18 2.96 -1.96
N PRO A 25 -9.25 2.23 -3.09
CA PRO A 25 -8.10 2.09 -3.96
C PRO A 25 -7.68 3.45 -4.51
N GLY A 26 -6.38 3.73 -4.46
CA GLY A 26 -5.75 4.89 -5.08
C GLY A 26 -5.22 4.56 -6.48
N GLU A 27 -4.83 5.59 -7.22
CA GLU A 27 -4.16 5.41 -8.50
C GLU A 27 -2.77 4.76 -8.30
N PRO A 28 -2.36 3.84 -9.20
CA PRO A 28 -1.06 3.20 -9.11
C PRO A 28 0.10 4.19 -9.01
N GLY A 29 0.98 3.98 -8.03
CA GLY A 29 2.15 4.82 -7.78
C GLY A 29 1.89 6.09 -6.97
N THR A 30 0.67 6.30 -6.48
CA THR A 30 0.34 7.47 -5.62
C THR A 30 0.70 7.27 -4.16
N GLY A 31 0.98 6.03 -3.74
CA GLY A 31 1.27 5.69 -2.35
C GLY A 31 0.04 5.85 -1.46
N LEU A 32 0.26 6.23 -0.20
CA LEU A 32 -0.83 6.46 0.74
C LEU A 32 -1.25 7.93 0.71
N GLN A 33 -2.56 8.15 0.67
CA GLN A 33 -3.17 9.47 0.78
C GLN A 33 -4.13 9.49 1.96
N PHE A 34 -4.08 10.57 2.75
CA PHE A 34 -4.91 10.73 3.94
C PHE A 34 -5.73 12.00 3.86
N ARG A 35 -7.02 11.90 4.17
CA ARG A 35 -7.99 13.00 4.11
C ARG A 35 -8.93 12.96 5.30
N SER A 36 -9.63 14.05 5.55
CA SER A 36 -10.75 14.10 6.49
C SER A 36 -11.94 14.79 5.84
N ASN A 37 -13.09 14.17 5.96
CA ASN A 37 -14.38 14.69 5.48
C ASN A 37 -15.42 14.59 6.61
N VAL A 38 -15.06 15.09 7.80
CA VAL A 38 -15.93 15.08 8.99
C VAL A 38 -16.27 16.49 9.40
N SER A 39 -17.52 16.74 9.73
CA SER A 39 -17.96 18.02 10.29
C SER A 39 -17.27 18.31 11.63
N GLU A 40 -16.89 19.56 11.87
CA GLU A 40 -16.35 19.97 13.18
C GLU A 40 -17.36 19.83 14.33
N ASN A 41 -18.65 19.78 14.00
CA ASN A 41 -19.72 19.54 14.98
C ASN A 41 -19.75 18.08 15.46
N GLU A 42 -19.27 17.14 14.62
CA GLU A 42 -19.20 15.71 14.95
C GLU A 42 -17.88 15.35 15.61
N LEU A 43 -16.77 15.82 15.03
CA LEU A 43 -15.44 15.61 15.56
C LEU A 43 -14.60 16.88 15.38
N SER A 44 -14.16 17.47 16.48
CA SER A 44 -13.38 18.72 16.43
C SER A 44 -12.15 18.60 15.51
N ARG A 45 -11.77 19.70 14.86
CA ARG A 45 -10.63 19.77 13.94
C ARG A 45 -9.32 19.28 14.57
N ASN A 46 -9.14 19.47 15.87
CA ASN A 46 -7.96 19.00 16.57
C ASN A 46 -7.87 17.47 16.59
N TRP A 47 -8.99 16.79 16.83
CA TRP A 47 -9.05 15.34 16.78
C TRP A 47 -8.89 14.80 15.36
N GLN A 48 -9.49 15.45 14.38
CA GLN A 48 -9.32 15.09 12.97
C GLN A 48 -7.84 15.15 12.55
N ARG A 49 -7.14 16.24 12.87
CA ARG A 49 -5.69 16.41 12.60
C ARG A 49 -4.85 15.36 13.31
N LEU A 50 -5.22 15.02 14.55
CA LEU A 50 -4.52 14.01 15.32
C LEU A 50 -4.66 12.61 14.68
N ILE A 51 -5.87 12.26 14.23
CA ILE A 51 -6.11 11.01 13.48
C ILE A 51 -5.26 10.97 12.21
N LEU A 52 -5.23 12.06 11.42
CA LEU A 52 -4.39 12.15 10.23
C LEU A 52 -2.90 11.97 10.57
N THR A 53 -2.42 12.57 11.66
CA THR A 53 -1.06 12.38 12.16
C THR A 53 -0.79 10.92 12.50
N HIS A 54 -1.74 10.23 13.14
CA HIS A 54 -1.61 8.80 13.47
C HIS A 54 -1.64 7.89 12.24
N LEU A 55 -2.36 8.28 11.18
CA LEU A 55 -2.30 7.58 9.90
C LEU A 55 -0.93 7.74 9.23
N GLU A 56 -0.30 8.92 9.35
CA GLU A 56 0.98 9.23 8.71
C GLU A 56 2.19 8.68 9.46
N GLU A 57 2.16 8.65 10.81
CA GLU A 57 3.30 8.27 11.65
C GLU A 57 3.71 6.79 11.57
N LYS A 58 2.84 5.93 11.02
CA LYS A 58 3.02 4.47 11.04
C LYS A 58 3.05 3.87 9.63
N VAL A 59 3.94 2.90 9.44
CA VAL A 59 3.88 2.00 8.29
C VAL A 59 2.76 1.00 8.52
N HIS A 60 1.65 1.17 7.78
CA HIS A 60 0.50 0.27 7.87
C HIS A 60 0.78 -1.03 7.11
N LYS A 61 0.53 -2.16 7.77
CA LYS A 61 0.73 -3.49 7.21
C LYS A 61 -0.55 -4.04 6.61
N GLY A 62 -0.45 -4.65 5.43
CA GLY A 62 -1.51 -5.43 4.83
C GLY A 62 -1.82 -6.71 5.60
N VAL A 63 -2.98 -7.29 5.32
CA VAL A 63 -3.48 -8.49 6.03
C VAL A 63 -3.08 -9.80 5.36
N LEU A 64 -2.58 -9.76 4.11
CA LEU A 64 -2.20 -10.96 3.36
C LEU A 64 -0.82 -11.50 3.74
N THR A 65 0.17 -10.61 3.84
CA THR A 65 1.58 -11.00 4.05
C THR A 65 2.28 -10.18 5.13
N GLY A 66 1.60 -9.19 5.73
CA GLY A 66 2.22 -8.24 6.63
C GLY A 66 3.14 -7.21 5.93
N ALA A 67 3.19 -7.19 4.61
CA ALA A 67 3.89 -6.16 3.84
C ALA A 67 3.21 -4.79 3.98
N PRO A 68 3.94 -3.67 3.80
CA PRO A 68 3.34 -2.35 3.79
C PRO A 68 2.26 -2.21 2.70
N ILE A 69 1.16 -1.52 3.02
CA ILE A 69 0.15 -1.17 2.04
C ILE A 69 0.60 0.03 1.20
N THR A 70 0.10 0.13 -0.03
CA THR A 70 0.36 1.26 -0.94
C THR A 70 -0.83 1.50 -1.87
N ASP A 71 -0.86 2.65 -2.52
CA ASP A 71 -1.86 3.03 -3.52
C ASP A 71 -3.29 2.95 -2.97
N ILE A 72 -3.47 3.53 -1.78
CA ILE A 72 -4.74 3.58 -1.04
C ILE A 72 -4.99 5.01 -0.57
N CYS A 73 -6.23 5.46 -0.72
CA CYS A 73 -6.73 6.69 -0.09
C CYS A 73 -7.52 6.31 1.18
N ILE A 74 -7.17 6.92 2.31
CA ILE A 74 -7.86 6.73 3.58
C ILE A 74 -8.47 8.06 4.00
N THR A 75 -9.80 8.12 4.08
CA THR A 75 -10.54 9.31 4.47
C THR A 75 -11.20 9.10 5.83
N VAL A 76 -10.96 10.00 6.77
CA VAL A 76 -11.71 10.03 8.05
C VAL A 76 -13.13 10.49 7.71
N ILE A 77 -14.11 9.66 8.00
CA ILE A 77 -15.53 9.91 7.70
C ILE A 77 -16.40 10.04 8.94
N GLY A 78 -15.88 9.67 10.11
CA GLY A 78 -16.58 9.77 11.37
C GLY A 78 -15.67 9.48 12.55
N GLY A 79 -16.17 9.73 13.73
CA GLY A 79 -15.48 9.41 14.97
C GLY A 79 -16.16 10.01 16.18
N LYS A 80 -15.78 9.53 17.36
CA LYS A 80 -16.35 10.01 18.61
C LYS A 80 -15.30 10.10 19.70
N ALA A 81 -15.34 11.22 20.42
CA ALA A 81 -14.57 11.47 21.62
C ALA A 81 -15.47 11.56 22.84
N HIS A 82 -14.94 11.31 24.02
CA HIS A 82 -15.62 11.52 25.28
C HIS A 82 -14.91 12.65 26.06
N LEU A 83 -15.66 13.66 26.50
CA LEU A 83 -15.13 14.89 27.11
C LEU A 83 -14.13 14.66 28.27
N LYS A 84 -14.32 13.59 29.05
CA LYS A 84 -13.52 13.30 30.24
C LYS A 84 -12.55 12.13 30.09
N HIS A 85 -12.69 11.32 29.03
CA HIS A 85 -12.02 10.04 28.93
C HIS A 85 -11.21 9.87 27.65
N THR A 86 -11.21 10.86 26.75
CA THR A 86 -10.44 10.77 25.51
C THR A 86 -9.10 11.48 25.67
N GLU A 87 -8.04 10.72 25.42
CA GLU A 87 -6.69 11.22 25.28
C GLU A 87 -6.15 10.96 23.87
N GLY A 88 -5.07 11.65 23.50
CA GLY A 88 -4.49 11.49 22.16
C GLY A 88 -4.07 10.06 21.82
N GLY A 89 -3.61 9.31 22.81
CA GLY A 89 -3.24 7.90 22.67
C GLY A 89 -4.42 6.98 22.35
N ASP A 90 -5.63 7.35 22.74
CA ASP A 90 -6.84 6.56 22.46
C ASP A 90 -7.19 6.63 20.99
N PHE A 91 -7.12 7.83 20.38
CA PHE A 91 -7.29 8.00 18.95
C PHE A 91 -6.21 7.27 18.15
N ARG A 92 -4.97 7.21 18.64
CA ARG A 92 -3.92 6.38 18.02
C ARG A 92 -4.36 4.91 17.94
N GLN A 93 -4.81 4.36 19.05
CA GLN A 93 -5.26 2.97 19.12
C GLN A 93 -6.49 2.71 18.26
N ALA A 94 -7.49 3.59 18.30
CA ALA A 94 -8.69 3.46 17.48
C ALA A 94 -8.37 3.59 15.98
N THR A 95 -7.51 4.54 15.58
CA THR A 95 -7.10 4.73 14.17
C THR A 95 -6.40 3.49 13.62
N TYR A 96 -5.45 2.91 14.35
CA TYR A 96 -4.75 1.71 13.89
C TYR A 96 -5.67 0.51 13.74
N ARG A 97 -6.64 0.35 14.64
CA ARG A 97 -7.66 -0.69 14.56
C ARG A 97 -8.61 -0.48 13.40
N ALA A 98 -9.02 0.78 13.15
CA ALA A 98 -9.89 1.11 12.02
C ALA A 98 -9.23 0.75 10.68
N VAL A 99 -7.95 1.07 10.48
CA VAL A 99 -7.21 0.66 9.28
C VAL A 99 -7.18 -0.86 9.14
N ARG A 100 -6.85 -1.58 10.21
CA ARG A 100 -6.72 -3.04 10.17
C ARG A 100 -8.08 -3.73 9.95
N GLN A 101 -9.11 -3.27 10.61
CA GLN A 101 -10.48 -3.79 10.46
C GLN A 101 -10.98 -3.57 9.02
N GLY A 102 -10.77 -2.38 8.46
CA GLY A 102 -11.14 -2.10 7.08
C GLY A 102 -10.36 -2.96 6.07
N LEU A 103 -9.05 -3.18 6.28
CA LEU A 103 -8.24 -4.06 5.44
C LEU A 103 -8.69 -5.53 5.52
N LYS A 104 -9.27 -5.97 6.63
CA LYS A 104 -9.87 -7.32 6.76
C LYS A 104 -11.16 -7.45 5.98
N LYS A 105 -11.91 -6.37 5.83
CA LYS A 105 -13.16 -6.33 5.04
C LYS A 105 -12.90 -6.18 3.55
N ALA A 106 -11.81 -5.50 3.20
CA ALA A 106 -11.47 -5.22 1.82
C ALA A 106 -10.99 -6.47 1.08
N ASP A 107 -11.30 -6.55 -0.21
CA ASP A 107 -10.70 -7.50 -1.13
C ASP A 107 -9.29 -7.00 -1.51
N ALA A 108 -8.28 -7.45 -0.76
CA ALA A 108 -6.90 -6.99 -0.88
C ALA A 108 -6.15 -7.78 -1.95
N ALA A 109 -5.35 -7.07 -2.77
CA ALA A 109 -4.44 -7.68 -3.75
C ALA A 109 -2.98 -7.52 -3.30
N LEU A 110 -2.18 -8.59 -3.46
CA LEU A 110 -0.75 -8.51 -3.29
C LEU A 110 -0.13 -7.86 -4.53
N LEU A 111 0.71 -6.85 -4.32
CA LEU A 111 1.47 -6.19 -5.37
C LEU A 111 2.93 -6.64 -5.33
N GLU A 112 3.57 -6.70 -6.50
CA GLU A 112 5.00 -6.90 -6.63
C GLU A 112 5.64 -5.84 -7.54
N PRO A 113 6.95 -5.59 -7.41
CA PRO A 113 7.65 -4.66 -8.28
C PRO A 113 7.85 -5.25 -9.68
N TYR A 114 7.78 -4.39 -10.69
CA TYR A 114 8.02 -4.72 -12.09
C TYR A 114 9.16 -3.88 -12.67
N TYR A 115 9.87 -4.46 -13.64
CA TYR A 115 10.76 -3.76 -14.54
C TYR A 115 10.09 -3.52 -15.89
N ASP A 116 10.28 -2.33 -16.47
CA ASP A 116 10.31 -2.15 -17.91
C ASP A 116 11.67 -2.61 -18.41
N PHE A 117 11.72 -3.38 -19.49
CA PHE A 117 12.97 -3.86 -20.05
C PHE A 117 13.13 -3.47 -21.52
N VAL A 118 14.39 -3.34 -21.93
CA VAL A 118 14.83 -3.27 -23.32
C VAL A 118 15.88 -4.38 -23.49
N LEU A 119 15.53 -5.40 -24.29
CA LEU A 119 16.37 -6.56 -24.57
C LEU A 119 16.76 -6.53 -26.06
N LYS A 120 18.04 -6.44 -26.36
CA LYS A 120 18.59 -6.55 -27.70
C LYS A 120 19.28 -7.91 -27.84
N VAL A 121 18.88 -8.69 -28.85
CA VAL A 121 19.44 -10.02 -29.12
C VAL A 121 19.61 -10.22 -30.62
N PRO A 122 20.54 -11.12 -31.09
CA PRO A 122 20.60 -11.54 -32.48
C PRO A 122 19.23 -12.07 -32.96
N ASN A 123 18.90 -11.83 -34.23
CA ASN A 123 17.59 -12.21 -34.80
C ASN A 123 17.25 -13.68 -34.59
N GLU A 124 18.25 -14.58 -34.67
CA GLU A 124 18.10 -16.01 -34.41
C GLU A 124 17.64 -16.38 -33.01
N ASN A 125 17.83 -15.47 -32.03
CA ASN A 125 17.53 -15.70 -30.62
C ASN A 125 16.18 -15.09 -30.17
N VAL A 126 15.47 -14.38 -31.04
CA VAL A 126 14.20 -13.69 -30.70
C VAL A 126 13.15 -14.65 -30.15
N GLY A 127 12.93 -15.79 -30.82
CA GLY A 127 11.94 -16.77 -30.41
C GLY A 127 12.20 -17.31 -29.01
N ARG A 128 13.48 -17.61 -28.68
CA ARG A 128 13.89 -18.03 -27.34
C ARG A 128 13.65 -16.92 -26.33
N ALA A 129 14.09 -15.70 -26.63
CA ALA A 129 13.91 -14.56 -25.73
C ALA A 129 12.44 -14.31 -25.39
N MET A 130 11.56 -14.39 -26.38
CA MET A 130 10.09 -14.26 -26.16
C MET A 130 9.55 -15.38 -25.27
N THR A 131 9.97 -16.62 -25.52
CA THR A 131 9.56 -17.77 -24.68
C THR A 131 10.02 -17.60 -23.24
N ASP A 132 11.28 -17.21 -23.03
CA ASP A 132 11.84 -16.99 -21.70
C ASP A 132 11.09 -15.86 -20.96
N ILE A 133 10.79 -14.74 -21.65
CA ILE A 133 10.02 -13.63 -21.05
C ILE A 133 8.61 -14.06 -20.65
N CYS A 134 7.93 -14.82 -21.49
CA CYS A 134 6.61 -15.37 -21.16
C CYS A 134 6.69 -16.32 -19.95
N ALA A 135 7.71 -17.19 -19.91
CA ALA A 135 7.93 -18.11 -18.78
C ALA A 135 8.24 -17.35 -17.46
N MET A 136 8.80 -16.15 -17.55
CA MET A 136 9.02 -15.25 -16.42
C MET A 136 7.79 -14.41 -16.04
N SER A 137 6.61 -14.73 -16.55
CA SER A 137 5.37 -13.96 -16.37
C SER A 137 5.49 -12.50 -16.87
N GLY A 138 6.37 -12.27 -17.83
CA GLY A 138 6.53 -10.99 -18.49
C GLY A 138 5.61 -10.83 -19.70
N SER A 139 5.45 -9.57 -20.10
CA SER A 139 4.77 -9.18 -21.34
C SER A 139 5.78 -8.55 -22.28
N VAL A 140 5.73 -8.93 -23.56
CA VAL A 140 6.61 -8.43 -24.60
C VAL A 140 5.80 -7.76 -25.70
N ASN A 141 6.25 -6.59 -26.12
CA ASN A 141 5.69 -5.88 -27.26
C ASN A 141 6.19 -6.53 -28.58
N GLN A 142 5.62 -6.12 -29.70
CA GLN A 142 6.10 -6.57 -31.01
C GLN A 142 7.58 -6.22 -31.19
N PRO A 143 8.45 -7.21 -31.53
CA PRO A 143 9.88 -6.96 -31.71
C PRO A 143 10.17 -6.00 -32.86
N GLU A 144 11.14 -5.12 -32.65
CA GLU A 144 11.68 -4.25 -33.68
C GLU A 144 12.94 -4.90 -34.29
N ASN A 145 12.84 -5.30 -35.56
CA ASN A 145 13.89 -6.03 -36.23
C ASN A 145 14.81 -5.08 -37.01
N SER A 146 16.10 -5.27 -36.89
CA SER A 146 17.14 -4.71 -37.77
C SER A 146 17.88 -5.82 -38.54
N GLN A 147 18.94 -5.50 -39.28
CA GLN A 147 19.61 -6.50 -40.12
C GLN A 147 20.19 -7.68 -39.34
N GLU A 148 20.77 -7.42 -38.17
CA GLU A 148 21.47 -8.45 -37.37
C GLU A 148 20.82 -8.70 -36.00
N PHE A 149 20.11 -7.71 -35.47
CA PHE A 149 19.58 -7.73 -34.12
C PHE A 149 18.09 -7.36 -34.10
N SER A 150 17.41 -7.88 -33.10
CA SER A 150 16.05 -7.45 -32.73
C SER A 150 16.06 -6.83 -31.34
N VAL A 151 15.21 -5.82 -31.17
CA VAL A 151 14.96 -5.17 -29.90
C VAL A 151 13.57 -5.59 -29.42
N LEU A 152 13.51 -6.19 -28.23
CA LEU A 152 12.30 -6.54 -27.53
C LEU A 152 12.12 -5.57 -26.36
N THR A 153 10.92 -5.02 -26.25
CA THR A 153 10.52 -4.17 -25.11
C THR A 153 9.32 -4.76 -24.41
N GLY A 154 9.15 -4.43 -23.15
CA GLY A 154 8.03 -4.92 -22.38
C GLY A 154 8.26 -4.73 -20.89
N TYR A 155 7.54 -5.52 -20.11
CA TYR A 155 7.69 -5.50 -18.65
C TYR A 155 7.65 -6.92 -18.08
N ALA A 156 8.27 -7.11 -16.92
CA ALA A 156 8.25 -8.38 -16.20
C ALA A 156 8.45 -8.16 -14.69
N PRO A 157 8.02 -9.13 -13.85
CA PRO A 157 8.30 -9.09 -12.42
C PRO A 157 9.79 -9.00 -12.12
N VAL A 158 10.15 -8.16 -11.14
CA VAL A 158 11.54 -8.07 -10.67
C VAL A 158 12.04 -9.42 -10.18
N SER A 159 11.19 -10.17 -9.47
CA SER A 159 11.51 -11.48 -8.89
C SER A 159 12.01 -12.50 -9.91
N THR A 160 11.53 -12.45 -11.14
CA THR A 160 11.86 -13.39 -12.23
C THR A 160 12.93 -12.86 -13.17
N MET A 161 13.00 -11.54 -13.38
CA MET A 161 13.85 -10.94 -14.42
C MET A 161 15.20 -10.39 -13.92
N TRP A 162 15.38 -10.16 -12.62
CA TRP A 162 16.57 -9.47 -12.07
C TRP A 162 17.91 -10.07 -12.51
N ASN A 163 17.97 -11.36 -12.79
CA ASN A 163 19.19 -12.09 -13.16
C ASN A 163 19.18 -12.62 -14.60
N TYR A 164 18.18 -12.26 -15.41
CA TYR A 164 17.97 -12.82 -16.75
C TYR A 164 19.13 -12.53 -17.72
N ILE A 165 19.88 -11.43 -17.51
CA ILE A 165 21.05 -11.10 -18.33
C ILE A 165 22.07 -12.25 -18.41
N ASN A 166 22.25 -13.01 -17.33
CA ASN A 166 23.16 -14.16 -17.33
C ASN A 166 22.70 -15.26 -18.27
N THR A 167 21.40 -15.49 -18.39
CA THR A 167 20.82 -16.42 -19.35
C THR A 167 20.96 -15.90 -20.77
N VAL A 168 20.67 -14.62 -20.99
CA VAL A 168 20.87 -13.94 -22.29
C VAL A 168 22.29 -14.10 -22.77
N ASN A 169 23.28 -13.79 -21.95
CA ASN A 169 24.71 -13.90 -22.29
C ASN A 169 25.10 -15.33 -22.71
N LYS A 170 24.54 -16.36 -22.08
CA LYS A 170 24.84 -17.76 -22.41
C LYS A 170 24.38 -18.12 -23.83
N TYR A 171 23.13 -17.83 -24.19
CA TYR A 171 22.61 -18.27 -25.51
C TYR A 171 22.97 -17.30 -26.65
N THR A 172 23.30 -16.03 -26.35
CA THR A 172 23.74 -15.07 -27.35
C THR A 172 25.26 -15.01 -27.49
N HIS A 173 26.01 -15.81 -26.70
CA HIS A 173 27.49 -15.75 -26.63
C HIS A 173 27.99 -14.35 -26.32
N GLY A 174 27.32 -13.63 -25.42
CA GLY A 174 27.70 -12.28 -25.01
C GLY A 174 27.26 -11.15 -25.95
N LYS A 175 26.52 -11.45 -27.02
CA LYS A 175 26.05 -10.43 -27.99
C LYS A 175 24.73 -9.77 -27.56
N GLY A 176 24.04 -10.32 -26.57
CA GLY A 176 22.78 -9.76 -26.03
C GLY A 176 23.03 -8.65 -25.03
N THR A 177 22.14 -7.67 -24.97
CA THR A 177 22.13 -6.63 -23.92
C THR A 177 20.74 -6.49 -23.32
N LEU A 178 20.68 -6.32 -22.01
CA LEU A 178 19.45 -6.13 -21.26
C LEU A 178 19.57 -4.86 -20.42
N THR A 179 18.62 -3.95 -20.62
CA THR A 179 18.47 -2.75 -19.78
C THR A 179 17.18 -2.88 -18.99
N LEU A 180 17.26 -2.67 -17.69
CA LEU A 180 16.12 -2.76 -16.76
C LEU A 180 15.88 -1.39 -16.12
N LYS A 181 14.62 -0.98 -16.06
CA LYS A 181 14.19 0.23 -15.39
C LYS A 181 13.01 -0.11 -14.49
N PHE A 182 13.03 0.37 -13.24
CA PHE A 182 11.90 0.19 -12.34
C PHE A 182 10.64 0.85 -12.93
N LYS A 183 9.58 0.07 -13.09
CA LYS A 183 8.29 0.51 -13.64
C LYS A 183 7.33 0.98 -12.56
N GLY A 184 7.27 0.27 -11.45
CA GLY A 184 6.30 0.45 -10.39
C GLY A 184 5.83 -0.88 -9.84
N TYR A 185 4.68 -0.87 -9.17
CA TYR A 185 4.05 -2.06 -8.61
C TYR A 185 2.83 -2.43 -9.44
N ALA A 186 2.59 -3.74 -9.57
CA ALA A 186 1.42 -4.31 -10.23
C ALA A 186 1.01 -5.61 -9.51
N PRO A 187 -0.16 -6.21 -9.80
CA PRO A 187 -0.58 -7.45 -9.16
C PRO A 187 0.48 -8.55 -9.26
N CYS A 188 0.72 -9.21 -8.13
CA CYS A 188 1.70 -10.29 -8.02
C CYS A 188 1.27 -11.49 -8.87
N HIS A 189 2.16 -11.98 -9.75
CA HIS A 189 1.87 -13.04 -10.70
C HIS A 189 1.62 -14.41 -10.03
N ASN A 190 2.20 -14.64 -8.86
CA ASN A 190 2.07 -15.88 -8.08
C ASN A 190 1.65 -15.59 -6.62
N SER A 191 0.67 -14.71 -6.44
CA SER A 191 0.24 -14.21 -5.13
C SER A 191 -0.10 -15.31 -4.12
N GLU A 192 -0.77 -16.38 -4.56
CA GLU A 192 -1.16 -17.51 -3.70
C GLU A 192 0.05 -18.23 -3.10
N GLU A 193 1.08 -18.46 -3.91
CA GLU A 193 2.33 -19.09 -3.45
C GLU A 193 3.05 -18.21 -2.44
N VAL A 194 3.17 -16.91 -2.74
CA VAL A 194 3.85 -15.94 -1.86
C VAL A 194 3.11 -15.80 -0.53
N ILE A 195 1.78 -15.75 -0.54
CA ILE A 195 0.96 -15.68 0.67
C ILE A 195 1.14 -16.94 1.50
N ALA A 196 1.10 -18.12 0.87
CA ALA A 196 1.29 -19.39 1.54
C ALA A 196 2.70 -19.54 2.14
N GLU A 197 3.76 -19.13 1.41
CA GLU A 197 5.14 -19.16 1.89
C GLU A 197 5.34 -18.21 3.07
N LYS A 198 4.75 -17.00 3.04
CA LYS A 198 4.84 -16.05 4.14
C LYS A 198 4.13 -16.53 5.40
N GLY A 199 3.05 -17.26 5.27
CA GLY A 199 2.29 -17.80 6.39
C GLY A 199 1.89 -16.73 7.42
N TYR A 200 1.68 -15.48 6.99
CA TYR A 200 1.33 -14.39 7.89
C TYR A 200 -0.12 -14.50 8.32
N ASP A 201 -0.34 -14.56 9.62
CA ASP A 201 -1.66 -14.50 10.23
C ASP A 201 -1.89 -13.14 10.88
N SER A 202 -2.81 -12.36 10.29
CA SER A 202 -3.15 -11.02 10.75
C SER A 202 -3.83 -11.01 12.12
N GLU A 203 -4.46 -12.12 12.54
CA GLU A 203 -5.13 -12.24 13.84
C GLU A 203 -4.11 -12.52 14.96
N LEU A 204 -2.97 -13.13 14.64
CA LEU A 204 -1.89 -13.39 15.60
C LEU A 204 -0.91 -12.23 15.73
N ASP A 205 -1.00 -11.19 14.89
CA ASP A 205 -0.15 -9.99 14.98
C ASP A 205 -0.65 -9.04 16.08
N LEU A 206 -0.30 -9.32 17.32
CA LEU A 206 -0.70 -8.53 18.50
C LEU A 206 -0.21 -7.08 18.47
N ARG A 207 0.80 -6.76 17.64
CA ARG A 207 1.28 -5.38 17.47
C ARG A 207 0.41 -4.57 16.51
N ASN A 208 -0.37 -5.26 15.67
CA ASN A 208 -1.28 -4.67 14.70
C ASN A 208 -2.65 -5.35 14.78
N PRO A 209 -3.37 -5.21 15.90
CA PRO A 209 -4.63 -5.89 16.13
C PRO A 209 -5.70 -5.48 15.12
N THR A 210 -6.50 -6.44 14.69
CA THR A 210 -7.61 -6.26 13.74
C THR A 210 -8.91 -5.92 14.45
N GLY A 211 -9.10 -6.41 15.67
CA GLY A 211 -10.27 -6.16 16.51
C GLY A 211 -10.16 -4.88 17.32
N SER A 212 -11.23 -4.58 18.05
CA SER A 212 -11.40 -3.39 18.88
C SER A 212 -11.58 -3.73 20.35
N VAL A 213 -11.41 -2.73 21.22
CA VAL A 213 -11.61 -2.85 22.67
C VAL A 213 -12.80 -2.02 23.07
N PHE A 214 -13.80 -2.69 23.64
CA PHE A 214 -15.00 -2.07 24.19
C PHE A 214 -15.06 -2.24 25.72
N CYS A 215 -15.94 -1.49 26.38
CA CYS A 215 -16.13 -1.57 27.81
C CYS A 215 -17.58 -1.89 28.15
N ALA A 216 -17.78 -2.87 29.03
CA ALA A 216 -19.08 -3.16 29.61
C ALA A 216 -18.90 -3.46 31.09
N HIS A 217 -19.81 -2.94 31.92
CA HIS A 217 -19.81 -3.16 33.37
C HIS A 217 -18.45 -2.84 34.07
N GLY A 218 -17.74 -1.82 33.54
CA GLY A 218 -16.44 -1.41 34.07
C GLY A 218 -15.26 -2.33 33.74
N SER A 219 -15.39 -3.21 32.74
CA SER A 219 -14.33 -4.07 32.25
C SER A 219 -14.19 -3.95 30.74
N GLY A 220 -12.93 -3.78 30.29
CA GLY A 220 -12.60 -3.79 28.86
C GLY A 220 -12.63 -5.24 28.31
N PHE A 221 -13.14 -5.43 27.10
CA PHE A 221 -13.13 -6.70 26.40
C PHE A 221 -12.82 -6.50 24.93
N ASN A 222 -12.20 -7.52 24.31
CA ASN A 222 -11.85 -7.49 22.90
C ASN A 222 -13.02 -7.99 22.05
N VAL A 223 -13.30 -7.27 20.95
CA VAL A 223 -14.28 -7.65 19.93
C VAL A 223 -13.51 -7.92 18.63
N PRO A 224 -13.68 -9.09 17.99
CA PRO A 224 -13.02 -9.43 16.75
C PRO A 224 -13.48 -8.52 15.61
N TRP A 225 -12.66 -8.36 14.58
CA TRP A 225 -12.87 -7.40 13.48
C TRP A 225 -14.23 -7.53 12.79
N ASN A 226 -14.73 -8.75 12.64
CA ASN A 226 -16.02 -9.05 11.97
C ASN A 226 -17.27 -8.77 12.84
N GLU A 227 -17.07 -8.45 14.11
CA GLU A 227 -18.16 -8.14 15.04
C GLU A 227 -18.14 -6.68 15.51
N VAL A 228 -17.11 -5.90 15.18
CA VAL A 228 -16.94 -4.50 15.64
C VAL A 228 -18.19 -3.66 15.34
N GLU A 229 -18.81 -3.84 14.18
CA GLU A 229 -19.98 -3.07 13.75
C GLU A 229 -21.21 -3.32 14.62
N ASN A 230 -21.29 -4.45 15.30
CA ASN A 230 -22.38 -4.76 16.24
C ASN A 230 -22.27 -3.99 17.57
N TYR A 231 -21.07 -3.48 17.87
CA TYR A 231 -20.73 -2.81 19.13
C TYR A 231 -20.41 -1.33 18.96
N MET A 232 -20.17 -0.82 17.75
CA MET A 232 -19.79 0.56 17.50
C MET A 232 -20.84 1.55 18.01
N HIS A 233 -20.39 2.71 18.48
CA HIS A 233 -21.25 3.74 19.07
C HIS A 233 -21.70 4.81 18.06
N VAL A 234 -20.97 4.97 16.97
CA VAL A 234 -21.35 5.80 15.82
C VAL A 234 -21.92 4.87 14.75
N LYS A 235 -22.99 5.29 14.08
CA LYS A 235 -23.53 4.50 12.98
C LYS A 235 -22.62 4.56 11.77
N THR A 236 -22.74 3.57 10.87
CA THR A 236 -22.03 3.55 9.58
C THR A 236 -22.18 4.87 8.85
N GLU A 237 -21.05 5.51 8.53
CA GLU A 237 -20.97 6.82 7.88
C GLU A 237 -20.81 6.69 6.37
N LEU A 238 -20.57 5.47 5.84
CA LEU A 238 -20.41 5.22 4.41
C LEU A 238 -21.75 5.36 3.67
N ASN A 239 -22.21 6.59 3.51
CA ASN A 239 -23.32 6.90 2.61
C ASN A 239 -22.79 7.17 1.20
N LEU A 240 -22.88 6.19 0.32
CA LEU A 240 -22.48 6.27 -1.09
C LEU A 240 -23.20 7.38 -1.89
N ASN A 241 -24.11 8.13 -1.28
CA ASN A 241 -25.00 9.08 -1.94
C ASN A 241 -24.92 10.54 -1.47
N ASN A 242 -24.05 10.93 -0.55
CA ASN A 242 -23.99 12.32 -0.08
C ASN A 242 -22.62 12.96 -0.29
N SER A 243 -22.35 13.36 -1.53
CA SER A 243 -21.24 14.26 -1.88
C SER A 243 -21.69 15.72 -1.69
N GLN A 244 -21.62 16.21 -0.45
CA GLN A 244 -21.53 17.67 -0.25
C GLN A 244 -20.05 17.97 0.04
N PRO A 245 -19.40 18.91 -0.67
CA PRO A 245 -18.02 19.28 -0.41
C PRO A 245 -17.94 20.03 0.91
N GLN A 246 -17.45 19.34 1.95
CA GLN A 246 -16.94 19.96 3.16
C GLN A 246 -15.45 20.29 2.94
N GLU A 247 -14.91 21.30 3.65
CA GLU A 247 -13.49 21.68 3.54
C GLU A 247 -12.60 20.46 3.81
N GLU A 248 -11.95 19.99 2.78
CA GLU A 248 -11.10 18.81 2.81
C GLU A 248 -9.76 19.14 3.46
N ILE A 249 -9.42 18.46 4.57
CA ILE A 249 -8.07 18.49 5.14
C ILE A 249 -7.30 17.31 4.52
N SER A 250 -6.25 17.62 3.74
CA SER A 250 -5.43 16.57 3.12
C SER A 250 -3.97 16.66 3.55
N ILE A 251 -3.36 15.51 3.79
CA ILE A 251 -1.92 15.36 4.04
C ILE A 251 -1.39 14.38 2.99
N LYS A 252 -0.35 14.78 2.25
CA LYS A 252 0.35 13.89 1.33
C LYS A 252 1.54 13.26 2.06
N SER A 253 1.64 11.94 2.02
CA SER A 253 2.75 11.19 2.59
C SER A 253 4.09 11.63 1.98
N PRO A 254 5.17 11.78 2.78
CA PRO A 254 6.48 12.25 2.32
C PRO A 254 7.28 11.27 1.45
N GLN A 255 6.74 10.15 1.00
CA GLN A 255 7.47 9.12 0.26
C GLN A 255 8.01 9.54 -1.12
N ASN A 256 7.93 10.83 -1.50
CA ASN A 256 8.44 11.33 -2.79
C ASN A 256 9.63 12.30 -2.67
N ILE A 257 10.41 12.29 -1.59
CA ILE A 257 11.67 13.05 -1.51
C ILE A 257 12.87 12.10 -1.62
N GLN A 258 12.96 11.40 -2.75
CA GLN A 258 14.23 10.94 -3.31
C GLN A 258 14.22 11.17 -4.83
N LYS A 259 14.20 12.45 -5.22
CA LYS A 259 14.62 12.84 -6.56
C LYS A 259 15.81 13.79 -6.46
N SER A 260 16.90 13.34 -7.08
CA SER A 260 18.06 14.10 -7.57
C SER A 260 18.85 14.90 -6.54
N LYS A 261 19.83 14.25 -5.92
CA LYS A 261 21.17 14.86 -5.92
C LYS A 261 21.97 14.11 -6.97
N SER A 262 22.06 14.73 -8.13
CA SER A 262 23.05 14.41 -9.14
C SER A 262 24.43 14.55 -8.51
N TYR A 263 25.16 13.45 -8.47
CA TYR A 263 26.60 13.47 -8.31
C TYR A 263 27.20 14.01 -9.63
N ASP A 264 27.37 15.32 -9.70
CA ASP A 264 28.28 15.97 -10.64
C ASP A 264 29.01 17.07 -9.90
N SER A 265 30.28 16.85 -9.69
CA SER A 265 31.40 17.77 -9.55
C SER A 265 32.39 17.37 -8.46
N TYR A 266 33.21 16.40 -8.77
CA TYR A 266 34.61 16.39 -8.29
C TYR A 266 35.49 15.99 -9.46
N ALA A 267 35.84 16.98 -10.26
CA ALA A 267 37.02 16.91 -11.09
C ALA A 267 37.66 18.30 -11.15
N THR A 268 38.90 18.33 -10.78
CA THR A 268 39.95 19.33 -11.09
C THR A 268 39.86 20.68 -10.34
N ASP A 269 40.82 20.84 -9.41
CA ASP A 269 41.92 21.80 -9.62
C ASP A 269 43.05 21.47 -8.67
N LYS A 270 44.10 20.86 -9.25
CA LYS A 270 45.47 20.99 -8.80
C LYS A 270 46.13 21.87 -9.83
N GLU A 271 46.52 23.08 -9.41
CA GLU A 271 47.77 23.78 -9.83
C GLU A 271 47.84 25.12 -9.10
N LEU A 272 48.89 25.23 -8.34
CA LEU A 272 49.74 26.29 -7.81
C LEU A 272 49.84 26.29 -6.30
#